data_0f1930e4424aec391f8086633308950f
#
_entry.id   0f1930e4424aec391f8086633308950f
#
_cell.length_a   1.000
_cell.length_b   1.000
_cell.length_c   1.000
_cell.angle_alpha   90.00
_cell.angle_beta   90.00
_cell.angle_gamma   90.00
#
_symmetry.space_group_name_H-M   'P 1'
#
loop_
_entity.id
_entity.type
_entity.pdbx_description
1 polymer ?
#
loop_
_entity_poly.entity_id
_entity_poly.type
_entity_poly.pdbx_seq_one_letter_code
_entity_poly.pdbx_strand_id
1 'polypeptide(L)'
;MQLRLVKQVPPGDPPHELVYEVEGDVLTVTHKAGEVVTVDVFDFTGTPDGKLDVDSIETTLPVQPILAAERVNGVLTVTVLDWRRD
;
A
#
# COMPACT_ATOMS: atom_id res chain seq x y z
N MET A 1 -5.46 -7.22 -9.28
CA MET A 1 -4.35 -7.02 -8.32
C MET A 1 -4.53 -7.93 -7.13
N GLN A 2 -3.44 -8.52 -6.68
CA GLN A 2 -3.40 -9.30 -5.43
C GLN A 2 -2.59 -8.53 -4.40
N LEU A 3 -3.04 -8.52 -3.15
CA LEU A 3 -2.31 -7.90 -2.05
C LEU A 3 -1.67 -8.97 -1.17
N ARG A 4 -0.41 -8.74 -0.80
CA ARG A 4 0.27 -9.48 0.25
C ARG A 4 0.47 -8.53 1.43
N LEU A 5 -0.01 -8.94 2.59
CA LEU A 5 0.03 -8.12 3.78
C LEU A 5 1.20 -8.53 4.66
N VAL A 6 2.04 -7.55 5.03
CA VAL A 6 3.13 -7.75 5.99
C VAL A 6 2.72 -7.07 7.28
N LYS A 7 2.44 -7.88 8.29
CA LYS A 7 1.95 -7.41 9.58
C LYS A 7 3.05 -6.73 10.38
N GLN A 8 2.74 -5.55 10.89
CA GLN A 8 3.60 -4.82 11.83
C GLN A 8 2.74 -4.16 12.90
N VAL A 9 3.33 -3.95 14.07
CA VAL A 9 2.68 -3.19 15.13
C VAL A 9 2.60 -1.73 14.69
N PRO A 10 1.41 -1.12 14.71
CA PRO A 10 1.28 0.27 14.29
C PRO A 10 1.97 1.22 15.28
N PRO A 11 2.57 2.32 14.76
CA PRO A 11 3.15 3.35 15.62
C PRO A 11 2.08 4.26 16.21
N GLY A 12 2.46 4.98 17.24
CA GLY A 12 1.64 6.06 17.79
C GLY A 12 0.69 5.64 18.90
N ASP A 13 0.16 6.63 19.59
CA ASP A 13 -0.85 6.48 20.63
C ASP A 13 -1.83 7.65 20.50
N PRO A 14 -3.06 7.44 19.97
CA PRO A 14 -3.59 6.16 19.47
C PRO A 14 -2.84 5.61 18.26
N PRO A 15 -2.89 4.28 18.05
CA PRO A 15 -2.19 3.67 16.92
C PRO A 15 -2.65 4.20 15.57
N HIS A 16 -1.70 4.36 14.65
CA HIS A 16 -2.02 4.69 13.26
C HIS A 16 -2.65 3.48 12.57
N GLU A 17 -3.50 3.73 11.58
CA GLU A 17 -4.15 2.68 10.81
C GLU A 17 -3.90 2.88 9.32
N LEU A 18 -3.83 1.76 8.59
CA LEU A 18 -3.78 1.75 7.13
C LEU A 18 -4.94 0.88 6.62
N VAL A 19 -5.73 1.44 5.72
CA VAL A 19 -6.87 0.75 5.10
C VAL A 19 -6.64 0.72 3.59
N TYR A 20 -6.83 -0.44 2.99
CA TYR A 20 -6.57 -0.66 1.57
C TYR A 20 -7.86 -1.01 0.83
N GLU A 21 -8.05 -0.39 -0.33
CA GLU A 21 -9.11 -0.75 -1.26
C GLU A 21 -8.50 -1.00 -2.63
N VAL A 22 -8.94 -2.05 -3.29
CA VAL A 22 -8.45 -2.46 -4.62
C VAL A 22 -9.58 -2.40 -5.62
N GLU A 23 -9.31 -1.74 -6.75
CA GLU A 23 -10.19 -1.74 -7.90
C GLU A 23 -9.36 -1.94 -9.16
N GLY A 24 -9.41 -3.15 -9.75
CA GLY A 24 -8.54 -3.51 -10.85
C GLY A 24 -7.06 -3.45 -10.44
N ASP A 25 -6.28 -2.63 -11.12
CA ASP A 25 -4.87 -2.39 -10.81
C ASP A 25 -4.66 -1.05 -10.07
N VAL A 26 -5.70 -0.51 -9.46
CA VAL A 26 -5.64 0.73 -8.69
C VAL A 26 -5.80 0.41 -7.21
N LEU A 27 -4.85 0.87 -6.42
CA LEU A 27 -4.84 0.70 -4.97
C LEU A 27 -5.07 2.04 -4.30
N THR A 28 -6.11 2.13 -3.46
CA THR A 28 -6.37 3.30 -2.63
C THR A 28 -5.98 2.98 -1.20
N VAL A 29 -5.13 3.82 -0.62
CA VAL A 29 -4.64 3.65 0.74
C VAL A 29 -5.11 4.82 1.59
N THR A 30 -5.77 4.51 2.69
CA THR A 30 -6.20 5.50 3.68
C THR A 30 -5.36 5.34 4.93
N HIS A 31 -4.69 6.42 5.33
CA HIS A 31 -3.94 6.50 6.58
C HIS A 31 -4.74 7.28 7.59
N LYS A 32 -4.90 6.73 8.78
CA LYS A 32 -5.60 7.37 9.89
C LYS A 32 -4.65 7.50 11.08
N ALA A 33 -4.53 8.72 11.58
CA ALA A 33 -3.75 9.03 12.76
C ALA A 33 -4.61 9.92 13.67
N GLY A 34 -5.34 9.29 14.60
CA GLY A 34 -6.36 9.98 15.39
C GLY A 34 -7.47 10.51 14.51
N GLU A 35 -7.64 11.83 14.47
CA GLU A 35 -8.66 12.49 13.64
C GLU A 35 -8.14 12.87 12.26
N VAL A 36 -6.83 12.70 12.02
CA VAL A 36 -6.21 13.05 10.73
C VAL A 36 -6.34 11.87 9.78
N VAL A 37 -6.97 12.10 8.64
CA VAL A 37 -7.17 11.09 7.59
C VAL A 37 -6.49 11.58 6.32
N THR A 38 -5.60 10.78 5.77
CA THR A 38 -4.90 11.06 4.52
C THR A 38 -5.13 9.91 3.56
N VAL A 39 -5.49 10.23 2.33
CA VAL A 39 -5.76 9.24 1.28
C VAL A 39 -4.77 9.43 0.14
N ASP A 40 -4.20 8.34 -0.36
CA ASP A 40 -3.38 8.34 -1.55
C ASP A 40 -3.82 7.21 -2.48
N VAL A 41 -3.62 7.41 -3.78
CA VAL A 41 -4.02 6.46 -4.81
C VAL A 41 -2.79 6.04 -5.60
N PHE A 42 -2.59 4.74 -5.74
CA PHE A 42 -1.49 4.16 -6.50
C PHE A 42 -2.08 3.44 -7.71
N ASP A 43 -1.81 3.97 -8.90
CA ASP A 43 -2.32 3.39 -10.15
C ASP A 43 -1.21 2.60 -10.83
N PHE A 44 -1.38 1.28 -10.89
CA PHE A 44 -0.43 0.37 -11.53
C PHE A 44 -0.91 -0.09 -12.91
N THR A 45 -1.96 0.54 -13.45
CA THR A 45 -2.50 0.18 -14.76
C THR A 45 -1.43 0.33 -15.85
N GLY A 46 -1.26 -0.70 -16.65
CA GLY A 46 -0.33 -0.66 -17.77
C GLY A 46 1.14 -0.87 -17.42
N THR A 47 1.46 -1.20 -16.16
CA THR A 47 2.84 -1.53 -15.81
C THR A 47 3.28 -2.84 -16.46
N PRO A 48 4.53 -2.94 -16.95
CA PRO A 48 5.01 -4.17 -17.59
C PRO A 48 5.28 -5.29 -16.58
N ASP A 49 5.38 -6.52 -17.10
CA ASP A 49 5.81 -7.64 -16.27
C ASP A 49 7.21 -7.37 -15.70
N GLY A 50 7.44 -7.84 -14.48
CA GLY A 50 8.68 -7.68 -13.74
C GLY A 50 8.48 -7.00 -12.40
N LYS A 51 9.58 -6.80 -11.71
CA LYS A 51 9.58 -6.10 -10.42
C LYS A 51 9.54 -4.60 -10.65
N LEU A 52 8.69 -3.92 -9.87
CA LEU A 52 8.61 -2.47 -9.89
C LEU A 52 9.58 -1.89 -8.87
N ASP A 53 10.14 -0.73 -9.21
CA ASP A 53 11.01 0.02 -8.29
C ASP A 53 10.13 0.81 -7.33
N VAL A 54 9.89 0.26 -6.14
CA VAL A 54 9.04 0.92 -5.14
C VAL A 54 9.67 2.17 -4.57
N ASP A 55 11.00 2.31 -4.65
CA ASP A 55 11.69 3.52 -4.18
C ASP A 55 11.38 4.73 -5.08
N SER A 56 10.95 4.49 -6.32
CA SER A 56 10.54 5.55 -7.24
C SER A 56 9.07 5.95 -7.09
N ILE A 57 8.30 5.21 -6.30
CA ILE A 57 6.88 5.51 -6.07
C ILE A 57 6.77 6.62 -5.04
N GLU A 58 6.18 7.75 -5.45
CA GLU A 58 5.94 8.87 -4.55
C GLU A 58 4.65 8.66 -3.77
N THR A 59 4.62 9.12 -2.53
CA THR A 59 3.43 9.07 -1.69
C THR A 59 3.27 10.34 -0.88
N THR A 60 2.02 10.75 -0.68
CA THR A 60 1.68 11.86 0.21
C THR A 60 1.50 11.39 1.66
N LEU A 61 1.53 10.08 1.89
CA LEU A 61 1.38 9.49 3.21
C LEU A 61 2.67 9.67 4.03
N PRO A 62 2.56 9.71 5.37
CA PRO A 62 3.74 9.83 6.24
C PRO A 62 4.62 8.58 6.23
N VAL A 63 4.13 7.49 5.64
CA VAL A 63 4.86 6.24 5.50
C VAL A 63 4.64 5.71 4.10
N GLN A 64 5.67 5.07 3.51
CA GLN A 64 5.48 4.36 2.23
C GLN A 64 4.85 3.00 2.52
N PRO A 65 3.57 2.81 2.18
CA PRO A 65 2.89 1.55 2.48
C PRO A 65 3.25 0.41 1.53
N ILE A 66 3.81 0.73 0.36
CA ILE A 66 4.15 -0.26 -0.66
C ILE A 66 5.55 -0.79 -0.39
N LEU A 67 5.66 -2.06 -0.04
CA LEU A 67 6.94 -2.71 0.27
C LEU A 67 7.56 -3.36 -0.96
N ALA A 68 6.74 -3.90 -1.85
CA ALA A 68 7.17 -4.51 -3.10
C ALA A 68 6.00 -4.57 -4.07
N ALA A 69 6.29 -4.61 -5.35
CA ALA A 69 5.29 -4.83 -6.38
C ALA A 69 5.93 -5.58 -7.54
N GLU A 70 5.21 -6.56 -8.06
CA GLU A 70 5.69 -7.39 -9.16
C GLU A 70 4.52 -7.85 -10.01
N ARG A 71 4.69 -7.77 -11.33
CA ARG A 71 3.72 -8.34 -12.28
C ARG A 71 4.33 -9.58 -12.94
N VAL A 72 3.63 -10.70 -12.84
CA VAL A 72 4.06 -11.97 -13.44
C VAL A 72 2.92 -12.48 -14.32
N ASN A 73 3.20 -12.68 -15.60
CA ASN A 73 2.19 -13.15 -16.57
C ASN A 73 0.90 -12.32 -16.53
N GLY A 74 1.02 -11.02 -16.40
CA GLY A 74 -0.11 -10.11 -16.37
C GLY A 74 -0.79 -9.98 -15.00
N VAL A 75 -0.38 -10.76 -14.00
CA VAL A 75 -0.95 -10.70 -12.65
C VAL A 75 -0.07 -9.86 -11.76
N LEU A 76 -0.64 -8.78 -11.24
CA LEU A 76 0.05 -7.86 -10.34
C LEU A 76 -0.13 -8.30 -8.89
N THR A 77 0.99 -8.43 -8.17
CA THR A 77 1.00 -8.67 -6.73
C THR A 77 1.71 -7.51 -6.05
N VAL A 78 1.03 -6.86 -5.13
CA VAL A 78 1.58 -5.73 -4.35
C VAL A 78 1.68 -6.15 -2.90
N THR A 79 2.88 -6.03 -2.34
CA THR A 79 3.13 -6.31 -0.92
C THR A 79 3.04 -4.99 -0.17
N VAL A 80 2.17 -4.95 0.82
CA VAL A 80 1.88 -3.73 1.57
C VAL A 80 2.06 -3.94 3.06
N LEU A 81 2.33 -2.83 3.74
CA LEU A 81 2.43 -2.79 5.18
C LEU A 81 1.04 -2.92 5.81
N ASP A 82 0.87 -3.88 6.71
CA ASP A 82 -0.38 -4.09 7.42
C ASP A 82 -0.19 -3.71 8.89
N TRP A 83 -0.62 -2.52 9.25
CA TRP A 83 -0.58 -2.05 10.63
C TRP A 83 -1.74 -2.65 11.39
N ARG A 84 -1.44 -3.70 12.12
CA ARG A 84 -2.44 -4.45 12.85
C ARG A 84 -1.96 -4.71 14.26
N ARG A 85 -2.83 -4.42 15.22
CA ARG A 85 -2.61 -4.71 16.61
C ARG A 85 -3.36 -6.00 16.98
N ASP A 86 -2.66 -6.92 17.59
CA ASP A 86 -3.29 -8.16 18.09
C ASP A 86 -3.88 -7.94 19.47
#